data_4c5e82b4348b4bd52d77718ba2a5e6f0
#
_entry.id   4c5e82b4348b4bd52d77718ba2a5e6f0
#
_cell.length_a   1.000
_cell.length_b   1.000
_cell.length_c   1.000
_cell.angle_alpha   90.00
_cell.angle_beta   90.00
_cell.angle_gamma   90.00
#
_symmetry.space_group_name_H-M   'P 1'
#
loop_
_entity.id
_entity.type
_entity.pdbx_description
1 polymer ?
#
loop_
_entity_poly.entity_id
_entity_poly.type
_entity_poly.pdbx_seq_one_letter_code
_entity_poly.pdbx_strand_id
1 'polypeptide(L)'
;GDKLRGFLSAMTSNPFKGVLTGLGITSAIQSSSATTVMVVSFVNAGLLTLYQAIGVIMGANIGTTVTAWLVSWLGFKADISILAVPLMLLGFLFSNSKKNQRQNIGELIVGFCLLFLGLSFMKDSVPDLNETPEVLDFVKTWSSHGFGSVLLFLVFGSVLTLVLQSSSATMAITLIMLSM
;
A
#
# COMPACT_ATOMS: atom_id res chain seq x y z
N GLY A 1 7.32 25.44 -17.94
CA GLY A 1 6.04 24.82 -18.30
C GLY A 1 6.14 23.78 -19.40
N ASP A 2 6.66 24.16 -20.58
CA ASP A 2 6.52 23.33 -21.81
C ASP A 2 7.24 21.98 -21.76
N LYS A 3 8.42 21.91 -21.15
CA LYS A 3 9.16 20.64 -20.99
C LYS A 3 8.41 19.65 -20.10
N LEU A 4 7.83 20.13 -19.01
CA LEU A 4 7.04 19.29 -18.10
C LEU A 4 5.76 18.79 -18.78
N ARG A 5 5.07 19.68 -19.50
CA ARG A 5 3.88 19.33 -20.26
C ARG A 5 4.18 18.29 -21.33
N GLY A 6 5.28 18.47 -22.09
CA GLY A 6 5.71 17.51 -23.10
C GLY A 6 6.04 16.13 -22.49
N PHE A 7 6.74 16.12 -21.36
CA PHE A 7 7.07 14.89 -20.64
C PHE A 7 5.82 14.14 -20.14
N LEU A 8 4.91 14.86 -19.47
CA LEU A 8 3.65 14.29 -18.99
C LEU A 8 2.78 13.77 -20.15
N SER A 9 2.69 14.53 -21.23
CA SER A 9 1.95 14.13 -22.43
C SER A 9 2.54 12.88 -23.09
N ALA A 10 3.86 12.73 -23.11
CA ALA A 10 4.52 11.54 -23.65
C ALA A 10 4.22 10.29 -22.78
N MET A 11 4.26 10.43 -21.44
CA MET A 11 3.99 9.35 -20.49
C MET A 11 2.51 8.96 -20.44
N THR A 12 1.61 9.82 -20.86
CA THR A 12 0.16 9.61 -20.84
C THR A 12 -0.48 9.67 -22.22
N SER A 13 0.32 9.46 -23.28
CA SER A 13 -0.12 9.61 -24.69
C SER A 13 -1.23 8.65 -25.10
N ASN A 14 -1.38 7.53 -24.43
CA ASN A 14 -2.51 6.61 -24.54
C ASN A 14 -2.90 6.06 -23.17
N PRO A 15 -4.12 5.48 -22.99
CA PRO A 15 -4.60 4.98 -21.70
C PRO A 15 -3.65 3.97 -21.08
N PHE A 16 -3.08 3.07 -21.84
CA PHE A 16 -2.18 2.04 -21.35
C PHE A 16 -0.89 2.63 -20.75
N LYS A 17 -0.29 3.61 -21.44
CA LYS A 17 0.86 4.35 -20.88
C LYS A 17 0.48 5.14 -19.64
N GLY A 18 -0.73 5.72 -19.60
CA GLY A 18 -1.25 6.38 -18.40
C GLY A 18 -1.32 5.42 -17.22
N VAL A 19 -1.87 4.22 -17.42
CA VAL A 19 -1.94 3.17 -16.40
C VAL A 19 -0.55 2.77 -15.93
N LEU A 20 0.39 2.50 -16.84
CA LEU A 20 1.77 2.15 -16.48
C LEU A 20 2.48 3.28 -15.71
N THR A 21 2.22 4.52 -16.08
CA THR A 21 2.77 5.70 -15.40
C THR A 21 2.23 5.79 -13.97
N GLY A 22 0.92 5.68 -13.79
CA GLY A 22 0.29 5.70 -12.48
C GLY A 22 0.74 4.55 -11.59
N LEU A 23 0.84 3.34 -12.15
CA LEU A 23 1.37 2.17 -11.48
C LEU A 23 2.82 2.42 -11.02
N GLY A 24 3.69 2.88 -11.90
CA GLY A 24 5.10 3.13 -11.57
C GLY A 24 5.28 4.21 -10.50
N ILE A 25 4.58 5.34 -10.64
CA ILE A 25 4.63 6.44 -9.66
C ILE A 25 4.14 5.96 -8.29
N THR A 26 2.98 5.31 -8.22
CA THR A 26 2.40 4.86 -6.95
C THR A 26 3.23 3.75 -6.31
N SER A 27 3.77 2.82 -7.10
CA SER A 27 4.70 1.80 -6.58
C SER A 27 5.96 2.39 -5.97
N ALA A 28 6.47 3.50 -6.55
CA ALA A 28 7.65 4.19 -6.03
C ALA A 28 7.34 5.03 -4.80
N ILE A 29 6.25 5.81 -4.82
CA ILE A 29 5.85 6.71 -3.74
C ILE A 29 5.14 5.95 -2.61
N GLN A 30 4.58 4.76 -2.89
CA GLN A 30 3.77 3.94 -1.97
C GLN A 30 2.53 4.68 -1.43
N SER A 31 1.99 5.66 -2.20
CA SER A 31 0.81 6.43 -1.82
C SER A 31 -0.04 6.75 -3.05
N SER A 32 -1.15 6.05 -3.22
CA SER A 32 -2.13 6.33 -4.27
C SER A 32 -2.86 7.66 -4.04
N SER A 33 -3.08 8.04 -2.79
CA SER A 33 -3.69 9.34 -2.45
C SER A 33 -2.80 10.50 -2.88
N ALA A 34 -1.48 10.44 -2.60
CA ALA A 34 -0.54 11.45 -3.04
C ALA A 34 -0.47 11.53 -4.57
N THR A 35 -0.44 10.38 -5.25
CA THR A 35 -0.50 10.32 -6.72
C THR A 35 -1.77 10.95 -7.26
N THR A 36 -2.92 10.65 -6.67
CA THR A 36 -4.23 11.19 -7.08
C THR A 36 -4.27 12.71 -6.92
N VAL A 37 -3.85 13.25 -5.78
CA VAL A 37 -3.80 14.70 -5.53
C VAL A 37 -2.88 15.40 -6.53
N MET A 38 -1.72 14.80 -6.83
CA MET A 38 -0.79 15.31 -7.83
C MET A 38 -1.44 15.34 -9.23
N VAL A 39 -2.12 14.28 -9.63
CA VAL A 39 -2.80 14.18 -10.92
C VAL A 39 -3.92 15.20 -11.03
N VAL A 40 -4.75 15.36 -9.99
CA VAL A 40 -5.80 16.39 -9.94
C VAL A 40 -5.20 17.79 -10.09
N SER A 41 -4.08 18.05 -9.42
CA SER A 41 -3.36 19.33 -9.55
C SER A 41 -2.86 19.57 -10.97
N PHE A 42 -2.36 18.54 -11.65
CA PHE A 42 -1.92 18.64 -13.04
C PHE A 42 -3.08 18.88 -14.02
N VAL A 43 -4.25 18.27 -13.77
CA VAL A 43 -5.45 18.54 -14.57
C VAL A 43 -5.91 19.98 -14.37
N ASN A 44 -5.96 20.44 -13.13
CA ASN A 44 -6.35 21.81 -12.79
C ASN A 44 -5.39 22.86 -13.39
N ALA A 45 -4.10 22.53 -13.45
CA ALA A 45 -3.09 23.38 -14.09
C ALA A 45 -3.09 23.28 -15.65
N GLY A 46 -3.97 22.49 -16.26
CA GLY A 46 -4.02 22.28 -17.70
C GLY A 46 -2.85 21.49 -18.30
N LEU A 47 -2.08 20.79 -17.43
CA LEU A 47 -0.93 19.98 -17.84
C LEU A 47 -1.35 18.59 -18.33
N LEU A 48 -2.46 18.06 -17.82
CA LEU A 48 -3.09 16.80 -18.22
C LEU A 48 -4.55 17.02 -18.57
N THR A 49 -5.05 16.25 -19.53
CA THR A 49 -6.49 16.13 -19.78
C THR A 49 -7.14 15.19 -18.79
N LEU A 50 -8.45 15.31 -18.57
CA LEU A 50 -9.21 14.38 -17.73
C LEU A 50 -9.05 12.92 -18.19
N TYR A 51 -9.04 12.68 -19.49
CA TYR A 51 -8.87 11.34 -20.07
C TYR A 51 -7.51 10.73 -19.71
N GLN A 52 -6.43 11.51 -19.77
CA GLN A 52 -5.10 11.09 -19.35
C GLN A 52 -5.04 10.82 -17.85
N ALA A 53 -5.67 11.68 -17.06
CA ALA A 53 -5.74 11.56 -15.60
C ALA A 53 -6.42 10.25 -15.15
N ILE A 54 -7.53 9.86 -15.80
CA ILE A 54 -8.23 8.61 -15.50
C ILE A 54 -7.28 7.41 -15.65
N GLY A 55 -6.51 7.35 -16.74
CA GLY A 55 -5.52 6.29 -16.93
C GLY A 55 -4.51 6.23 -15.80
N VAL A 56 -3.95 7.38 -15.39
CA VAL A 56 -2.97 7.45 -14.30
C VAL A 56 -3.59 7.02 -12.97
N ILE A 57 -4.82 7.45 -12.66
CA ILE A 57 -5.52 7.07 -11.42
C ILE A 57 -5.82 5.57 -11.38
N MET A 58 -6.25 4.98 -12.49
CA MET A 58 -6.43 3.53 -12.59
C MET A 58 -5.11 2.79 -12.31
N GLY A 59 -4.01 3.27 -12.89
CA GLY A 59 -2.68 2.74 -12.63
C GLY A 59 -2.23 2.91 -11.18
N ALA A 60 -2.54 4.04 -10.57
CA ALA A 60 -2.23 4.29 -9.16
C ALA A 60 -2.91 3.27 -8.24
N ASN A 61 -4.16 2.91 -8.50
CA ASN A 61 -4.87 1.88 -7.76
C ASN A 61 -4.21 0.50 -7.89
N ILE A 62 -3.76 0.15 -9.10
CA ILE A 62 -3.01 -1.09 -9.32
C ILE A 62 -1.66 -1.02 -8.58
N GLY A 63 -0.97 0.13 -8.60
CA GLY A 63 0.32 0.34 -7.93
C GLY A 63 0.29 0.11 -6.43
N THR A 64 -0.86 0.34 -5.78
CA THR A 64 -1.06 0.03 -4.37
C THR A 64 -0.91 -1.47 -4.07
N THR A 65 -1.21 -2.36 -5.01
CA THR A 65 -1.08 -3.81 -4.81
C THR A 65 0.36 -4.26 -4.63
N VAL A 66 1.35 -3.47 -5.05
CA VAL A 66 2.77 -3.77 -4.82
C VAL A 66 3.08 -3.88 -3.33
N THR A 67 2.45 -3.05 -2.49
CA THR A 67 2.55 -3.16 -1.03
C THR A 67 2.08 -4.53 -0.55
N ALA A 68 0.94 -5.01 -1.06
CA ALA A 68 0.41 -6.33 -0.69
C ALA A 68 1.36 -7.48 -1.09
N TRP A 69 1.97 -7.40 -2.25
CA TRP A 69 2.97 -8.36 -2.68
C TRP A 69 4.20 -8.35 -1.78
N LEU A 70 4.70 -7.16 -1.40
CA LEU A 70 5.82 -7.03 -0.49
C LEU A 70 5.49 -7.60 0.89
N VAL A 71 4.32 -7.28 1.45
CA VAL A 71 3.84 -7.81 2.72
C VAL A 71 3.68 -9.32 2.66
N SER A 72 3.04 -9.85 1.62
CA SER A 72 2.82 -11.30 1.47
C SER A 72 4.13 -12.07 1.31
N TRP A 73 5.07 -11.53 0.56
CA TRP A 73 6.32 -12.23 0.27
C TRP A 73 7.33 -12.15 1.42
N LEU A 74 7.49 -10.95 2.01
CA LEU A 74 8.47 -10.70 3.07
C LEU A 74 7.88 -10.92 4.46
N GLY A 75 6.62 -10.53 4.68
CA GLY A 75 6.00 -10.54 6.00
C GLY A 75 5.61 -11.93 6.51
N PHE A 76 5.32 -12.88 5.62
CA PHE A 76 4.90 -14.23 6.02
C PHE A 76 5.99 -15.29 5.94
N LYS A 77 7.05 -15.06 5.16
CA LYS A 77 8.12 -16.06 4.94
C LYS A 77 9.33 -15.90 5.86
N ALA A 78 9.52 -14.76 6.47
CA ALA A 78 10.68 -14.52 7.33
C ALA A 78 10.21 -13.85 8.63
N ASP A 79 10.67 -14.37 9.77
CA ASP A 79 10.54 -13.68 11.07
C ASP A 79 11.50 -12.47 11.11
N ILE A 80 11.30 -11.55 10.15
CA ILE A 80 12.10 -10.33 10.03
C ILE A 80 11.94 -9.46 11.27
N SER A 81 10.83 -9.60 11.99
CA SER A 81 10.57 -8.89 13.23
C SER A 81 11.67 -9.12 14.29
N ILE A 82 12.26 -10.31 14.37
CA ILE A 82 13.37 -10.61 15.29
C ILE A 82 14.64 -9.81 14.93
N LEU A 83 14.89 -9.66 13.62
CA LEU A 83 16.02 -8.90 13.10
C LEU A 83 15.74 -7.39 13.03
N ALA A 84 14.48 -6.98 13.12
CA ALA A 84 14.09 -5.58 13.00
C ALA A 84 14.73 -4.70 14.08
N VAL A 85 14.76 -5.16 15.33
CA VAL A 85 15.30 -4.38 16.46
C VAL A 85 16.82 -4.13 16.32
N PRO A 86 17.68 -5.16 16.12
CA PRO A 86 19.11 -4.93 15.91
C PRO A 86 19.41 -4.16 14.62
N LEU A 87 18.63 -4.39 13.56
CA LEU A 87 18.79 -3.67 12.31
C LEU A 87 18.38 -2.19 12.44
N MET A 88 17.36 -1.90 13.24
CA MET A 88 16.92 -0.53 13.56
C MET A 88 18.03 0.24 14.29
N LEU A 89 18.75 -0.40 15.21
CA LEU A 89 19.88 0.22 15.89
C LEU A 89 20.97 0.63 14.90
N LEU A 90 21.31 -0.25 13.96
CA LEU A 90 22.26 0.07 12.89
C LEU A 90 21.75 1.20 11.98
N GLY A 91 20.47 1.16 11.62
CA GLY A 91 19.82 2.21 10.86
C GLY A 91 19.88 3.57 11.56
N PHE A 92 19.63 3.61 12.87
CA PHE A 92 19.73 4.81 13.67
C PHE A 92 21.17 5.37 13.72
N LEU A 93 22.17 4.52 13.84
CA LEU A 93 23.58 4.95 13.80
C LEU A 93 23.94 5.56 12.44
N PHE A 94 23.44 5.00 11.34
CA PHE A 94 23.65 5.57 10.00
C PHE A 94 22.85 6.85 9.78
N SER A 95 21.61 6.92 10.28
CA SER A 95 20.76 8.11 10.19
C SER A 95 21.38 9.32 10.90
N ASN A 96 22.16 9.11 11.96
CA ASN A 96 22.87 10.18 12.68
C ASN A 96 24.22 10.55 12.04
N SER A 97 24.51 10.07 10.83
CA SER A 97 25.75 10.37 10.11
C SER A 97 25.69 11.75 9.46
N LYS A 98 26.81 12.48 9.47
CA LYS A 98 26.96 13.79 8.80
C LYS A 98 26.97 13.68 7.26
N LYS A 99 27.07 12.48 6.68
CA LYS A 99 27.06 12.26 5.23
C LYS A 99 25.66 11.95 4.77
N ASN A 100 25.07 12.81 3.92
CA ASN A 100 23.71 12.68 3.40
C ASN A 100 23.39 11.26 2.86
N GLN A 101 24.32 10.64 2.14
CA GLN A 101 24.09 9.30 1.61
C GLN A 101 23.95 8.22 2.70
N ARG A 102 24.73 8.30 3.78
CA ARG A 102 24.63 7.38 4.91
C ARG A 102 23.36 7.64 5.72
N GLN A 103 23.01 8.90 5.90
CA GLN A 103 21.78 9.31 6.55
C GLN A 103 20.56 8.73 5.82
N ASN A 104 20.46 8.91 4.50
CA ASN A 104 19.36 8.39 3.69
C ASN A 104 19.25 6.86 3.79
N ILE A 105 20.40 6.15 3.79
CA ILE A 105 20.42 4.69 3.98
C ILE A 105 19.93 4.33 5.39
N GLY A 106 20.35 5.07 6.41
CA GLY A 106 19.90 4.89 7.78
C GLY A 106 18.39 5.05 7.93
N GLU A 107 17.83 6.11 7.35
CA GLU A 107 16.40 6.38 7.34
C GLU A 107 15.61 5.30 6.61
N LEU A 108 16.12 4.80 5.48
CA LEU A 108 15.53 3.68 4.76
C LEU A 108 15.50 2.41 5.60
N ILE A 109 16.60 2.08 6.29
CA ILE A 109 16.69 0.90 7.17
C ILE A 109 15.70 1.05 8.33
N VAL A 110 15.64 2.21 8.99
CA VAL A 110 14.71 2.46 10.10
C VAL A 110 13.26 2.33 9.61
N GLY A 111 12.91 2.96 8.48
CA GLY A 111 11.57 2.87 7.91
C GLY A 111 11.17 1.43 7.56
N PHE A 112 12.10 0.66 7.00
CA PHE A 112 11.89 -0.76 6.71
C PHE A 112 11.65 -1.57 8.00
N CYS A 113 12.44 -1.36 9.03
CA CYS A 113 12.26 -2.03 10.33
C CYS A 113 10.92 -1.67 10.98
N LEU A 114 10.53 -0.39 10.96
CA LEU A 114 9.25 0.07 11.50
C LEU A 114 8.07 -0.55 10.76
N LEU A 115 8.16 -0.71 9.44
CA LEU A 115 7.13 -1.37 8.64
C LEU A 115 6.93 -2.83 9.10
N PHE A 116 8.00 -3.60 9.24
CA PHE A 116 7.90 -5.00 9.65
C PHE A 116 7.52 -5.17 11.12
N LEU A 117 7.99 -4.27 11.99
CA LEU A 117 7.56 -4.25 13.39
C LEU A 117 6.06 -3.96 13.49
N GLY A 118 5.57 -2.96 12.74
CA GLY A 118 4.14 -2.65 12.67
C GLY A 118 3.32 -3.82 12.14
N LEU A 119 3.81 -4.52 11.11
CA LEU A 119 3.17 -5.72 10.57
C LEU A 119 3.11 -6.85 11.61
N SER A 120 4.19 -7.05 12.41
CA SER A 120 4.20 -8.02 13.49
C SER A 120 3.16 -7.67 14.57
N PHE A 121 3.12 -6.42 15.03
CA PHE A 121 2.11 -5.97 15.97
C PHE A 121 0.68 -6.12 15.46
N MET A 122 0.46 -5.86 14.16
CA MET A 122 -0.85 -6.10 13.55
C MET A 122 -1.21 -7.58 13.58
N LYS A 123 -0.26 -8.47 13.27
CA LYS A 123 -0.45 -9.92 13.32
C LYS A 123 -0.78 -10.40 14.72
N ASP A 124 -0.03 -9.94 15.73
CA ASP A 124 -0.23 -10.30 17.12
C ASP A 124 -1.53 -9.73 17.73
N SER A 125 -2.05 -8.65 17.10
CA SER A 125 -3.31 -8.01 17.52
C SER A 125 -4.56 -8.64 16.90
N VAL A 126 -4.42 -9.43 15.84
CA VAL A 126 -5.55 -10.15 15.25
C VAL A 126 -5.87 -11.35 16.14
N PRO A 127 -7.11 -11.47 16.67
CA PRO A 127 -7.51 -12.61 17.48
C PRO A 127 -7.29 -13.92 16.70
N ASP A 128 -6.77 -14.94 17.39
CA ASP A 128 -6.69 -16.26 16.80
C ASP A 128 -8.11 -16.75 16.46
N LEU A 129 -8.37 -16.93 15.18
CA LEU A 129 -9.68 -17.36 14.69
C LEU A 129 -10.05 -18.74 15.23
N ASN A 130 -9.08 -19.57 15.63
CA ASN A 130 -9.33 -20.85 16.28
C ASN A 130 -9.83 -20.69 17.72
N GLU A 131 -9.47 -19.60 18.40
CA GLU A 131 -9.94 -19.28 19.75
C GLU A 131 -11.26 -18.52 19.76
N THR A 132 -11.71 -18.02 18.61
CA THR A 132 -12.97 -17.27 18.44
C THR A 132 -13.88 -17.94 17.40
N PRO A 133 -14.51 -19.10 17.74
CA PRO A 133 -15.35 -19.85 16.82
C PRO A 133 -16.53 -19.05 16.28
N GLU A 134 -17.03 -18.07 17.02
CA GLU A 134 -18.15 -17.21 16.59
C GLU A 134 -17.82 -16.39 15.36
N VAL A 135 -16.56 -15.88 15.25
CA VAL A 135 -16.11 -15.11 14.08
C VAL A 135 -15.96 -16.04 12.86
N LEU A 136 -15.43 -17.24 13.07
CA LEU A 136 -15.30 -18.25 12.02
C LEU A 136 -16.69 -18.69 11.50
N ASP A 137 -17.63 -18.92 12.38
CA ASP A 137 -18.99 -19.32 12.01
C ASP A 137 -19.71 -18.19 11.27
N PHE A 138 -19.51 -16.94 11.66
CA PHE A 138 -20.01 -15.78 10.93
C PHE A 138 -19.43 -15.75 9.51
N VAL A 139 -18.11 -15.83 9.37
CA VAL A 139 -17.45 -15.81 8.04
C VAL A 139 -17.91 -16.98 7.19
N LYS A 140 -17.95 -18.21 7.73
CA LYS A 140 -18.41 -19.41 7.02
C LYS A 140 -19.87 -19.30 6.57
N THR A 141 -20.74 -18.88 7.48
CA THR A 141 -22.17 -18.74 7.19
C THR A 141 -22.39 -17.73 6.08
N TRP A 142 -21.76 -16.59 6.15
CA TRP A 142 -21.96 -15.51 5.18
C TRP A 142 -21.13 -15.68 3.89
N SER A 143 -20.07 -16.48 3.87
CA SER A 143 -19.30 -16.75 2.64
C SER A 143 -20.02 -17.66 1.65
N SER A 144 -21.06 -18.38 2.08
CA SER A 144 -21.81 -19.33 1.24
C SER A 144 -22.96 -18.71 0.42
N HIS A 145 -23.23 -17.41 0.55
CA HIS A 145 -24.39 -16.75 -0.07
C HIS A 145 -24.11 -16.15 -1.47
N GLY A 146 -23.09 -16.63 -2.18
CA GLY A 146 -22.79 -16.22 -3.56
C GLY A 146 -22.52 -14.70 -3.69
N PHE A 147 -23.26 -14.02 -4.57
CA PHE A 147 -23.07 -12.59 -4.83
C PHE A 147 -23.36 -11.71 -3.59
N GLY A 148 -24.28 -12.14 -2.73
CA GLY A 148 -24.55 -11.44 -1.46
C GLY A 148 -23.35 -11.38 -0.52
N SER A 149 -22.54 -12.45 -0.47
CA SER A 149 -21.29 -12.48 0.28
C SER A 149 -20.28 -11.44 -0.24
N VAL A 150 -20.14 -11.34 -1.55
CA VAL A 150 -19.24 -10.37 -2.18
C VAL A 150 -19.62 -8.95 -1.79
N LEU A 151 -20.93 -8.61 -1.85
CA LEU A 151 -21.40 -7.29 -1.45
C LEU A 151 -21.18 -7.00 0.04
N LEU A 152 -21.44 -7.98 0.90
CA LEU A 152 -21.24 -7.83 2.33
C LEU A 152 -19.76 -7.56 2.66
N PHE A 153 -18.84 -8.37 2.14
CA PHE A 153 -17.41 -8.18 2.40
C PHE A 153 -16.85 -6.94 1.73
N LEU A 154 -17.40 -6.52 0.58
CA LEU A 154 -17.05 -5.24 -0.05
C LEU A 154 -17.43 -4.06 0.86
N VAL A 155 -18.67 -4.06 1.40
CA VAL A 155 -19.11 -3.02 2.33
C VAL A 155 -18.25 -3.03 3.60
N PHE A 156 -17.99 -4.20 4.16
CA PHE A 156 -17.12 -4.35 5.34
C PHE A 156 -15.72 -3.79 5.10
N GLY A 157 -15.07 -4.18 4.02
CA GLY A 157 -13.74 -3.66 3.65
C GLY A 157 -13.74 -2.15 3.38
N SER A 158 -14.82 -1.63 2.79
CA SER A 158 -14.98 -0.19 2.55
C SER A 158 -15.10 0.58 3.87
N VAL A 159 -15.93 0.10 4.80
CA VAL A 159 -16.09 0.70 6.13
C VAL A 159 -14.77 0.64 6.91
N LEU A 160 -14.10 -0.50 6.90
CA LEU A 160 -12.82 -0.67 7.56
C LEU A 160 -11.76 0.29 6.99
N THR A 161 -11.68 0.41 5.66
CA THR A 161 -10.76 1.35 5.02
C THR A 161 -11.09 2.80 5.36
N LEU A 162 -12.37 3.13 5.47
CA LEU A 162 -12.83 4.48 5.83
C LEU A 162 -12.44 4.84 7.26
N VAL A 163 -12.55 3.88 8.17
CA VAL A 163 -12.16 4.06 9.60
C VAL A 163 -10.64 4.15 9.74
N LEU A 164 -9.90 3.25 9.11
CA LEU A 164 -8.43 3.21 9.18
C LEU A 164 -7.75 4.32 8.35
N GLN A 165 -8.47 4.92 7.40
CA GLN A 165 -7.92 5.90 6.44
C GLN A 165 -6.72 5.36 5.64
N SER A 166 -6.59 4.03 5.52
CA SER A 166 -5.47 3.36 4.86
C SER A 166 -5.92 2.06 4.20
N SER A 167 -5.96 2.06 2.88
CA SER A 167 -6.25 0.85 2.09
C SER A 167 -5.15 -0.21 2.23
N SER A 168 -3.89 0.22 2.39
CA SER A 168 -2.75 -0.68 2.59
C SER A 168 -2.85 -1.40 3.94
N ALA A 169 -3.26 -0.69 5.01
CA ALA A 169 -3.48 -1.30 6.32
C ALA A 169 -4.64 -2.31 6.28
N THR A 170 -5.77 -1.95 5.66
CA THR A 170 -6.91 -2.87 5.47
C THR A 170 -6.48 -4.12 4.71
N MET A 171 -5.71 -3.96 3.64
CA MET A 171 -5.19 -5.07 2.85
C MET A 171 -4.26 -5.96 3.66
N ALA A 172 -3.36 -5.38 4.46
CA ALA A 172 -2.45 -6.13 5.34
C ALA A 172 -3.23 -6.96 6.38
N ILE A 173 -4.23 -6.37 7.05
CA ILE A 173 -5.10 -7.08 7.99
C ILE A 173 -5.80 -8.24 7.29
N THR A 174 -6.38 -8.00 6.11
CA THR A 174 -7.07 -9.05 5.35
C THR A 174 -6.12 -10.20 4.98
N LEU A 175 -4.88 -9.89 4.57
CA LEU A 175 -3.88 -10.90 4.25
C LEU A 175 -3.43 -11.69 5.49
N ILE A 176 -3.29 -11.03 6.65
CA ILE A 176 -2.98 -11.68 7.92
C ILE A 176 -4.09 -12.65 8.29
N MET A 177 -5.36 -12.21 8.25
CA MET A 177 -6.51 -13.07 8.53
C MET A 177 -6.61 -14.27 7.59
N LEU A 178 -6.19 -14.10 6.32
CA LEU A 178 -6.18 -15.19 5.35
C LEU A 178 -5.02 -16.19 5.57
N SER A 179 -3.96 -15.78 6.24
CA SER A 179 -2.76 -16.59 6.51
C SER A 179 -2.85 -17.42 7.79
N MET A 180 -3.84 -17.16 8.63
CA MET A 180 -4.18 -17.91 9.85
C MET A 180 -5.08 -19.10 9.51
#